data_e7c41d67a49e3075d0d16d147bf67acd
#
_entry.id   e7c41d67a49e3075d0d16d147bf67acd
#
_cell.length_a   1.000
_cell.length_b   1.000
_cell.length_c   1.000
_cell.angle_alpha   90.00
_cell.angle_beta   90.00
_cell.angle_gamma   90.00
#
_symmetry.space_group_name_H-M   'P 1'
#
loop_
_entity.id
_entity.type
_entity.pdbx_description
1 polymer ?
#
loop_
_entity_poly.entity_id
_entity_poly.type
_entity_poly.pdbx_seq_one_letter_code
_entity_poly.pdbx_strand_id
1 'polypeptide(L)' 'HSKYADSMFELTRVLIKLNEANEAKLLLLDMVKQYPSHSLINKANQLLLDL' A
#
# COMPACT_ATOMS: atom_id res chain seq x y z
N HIS A 1 16.47 -1.68 -1.65
CA HIS A 1 15.26 -1.40 -0.90
C HIS A 1 14.93 0.08 -0.94
N SER A 2 13.70 0.41 -0.66
CA SER A 2 13.22 1.76 -0.81
C SER A 2 12.52 2.25 0.45
N LYS A 3 12.91 3.43 0.91
CA LYS A 3 12.22 4.10 2.00
C LYS A 3 10.80 4.51 1.60
N TYR A 4 10.63 4.77 0.31
CA TYR A 4 9.33 5.22 -0.19
C TYR A 4 8.26 4.13 -0.08
N ALA A 5 8.66 2.87 -0.29
CA ALA A 5 7.71 1.77 -0.17
C ALA A 5 7.15 1.68 1.25
N ASP A 6 8.01 1.80 2.24
CA ASP A 6 7.59 1.78 3.64
C ASP A 6 6.64 2.94 3.94
N SER A 7 7.00 4.14 3.47
CA SER A 7 6.18 5.33 3.67
C SER A 7 4.82 5.20 2.98
N MET A 8 4.81 4.66 1.77
CA MET A 8 3.57 4.44 1.04
C MET A 8 2.66 3.47 1.78
N PHE A 9 3.23 2.41 2.34
CA PHE A 9 2.47 1.43 3.09
C PHE A 9 1.86 2.06 4.35
N GLU A 10 2.65 2.83 5.08
CA GLU A 10 2.17 3.51 6.29
C GLU A 10 1.07 4.51 5.96
N LEU A 11 1.24 5.27 4.89
CA LEU A 11 0.22 6.22 4.46
C LEU A 11 -1.07 5.49 4.09
N THR A 12 -0.95 4.34 3.45
CA THR A 12 -2.12 3.52 3.11
C THR A 12 -2.89 3.15 4.35
N ARG A 13 -2.18 2.75 5.42
CA ARG A 13 -2.83 2.37 6.66
C ARG A 13 -3.57 3.55 7.29
N VAL A 14 -2.96 4.74 7.23
CA VAL A 14 -3.61 5.96 7.72
C VAL A 14 -4.87 6.25 6.92
N LEU A 15 -4.81 6.12 5.61
CA LEU A 15 -5.97 6.35 4.76
C LEU A 15 -7.11 5.41 5.08
N ILE A 16 -6.79 4.16 5.38
CA ILE A 16 -7.80 3.18 5.78
C ILE A 16 -8.48 3.61 7.07
N LYS A 17 -7.69 4.08 8.04
CA LYS A 17 -8.23 4.55 9.31
C LYS A 17 -9.11 5.78 9.14
N LEU A 18 -8.82 6.60 8.14
CA LEU A 18 -9.61 7.80 7.84
C LEU A 18 -10.82 7.49 6.96
N ASN A 19 -11.08 6.22 6.69
CA ASN A 19 -12.20 5.78 5.86
C ASN A 19 -12.03 6.20 4.40
N GLU A 20 -10.78 6.35 3.94
CA GLU A 20 -10.45 6.71 2.57
C GLU A 20 -9.97 5.47 1.82
N ALA A 21 -10.82 4.45 1.75
CA ALA A 21 -10.46 3.17 1.16
C ALA A 21 -10.07 3.28 -0.32
N ASN A 22 -10.75 4.14 -1.07
CA ASN A 22 -10.45 4.32 -2.49
C ASN A 22 -9.04 4.87 -2.70
N GLU A 23 -8.68 5.86 -1.91
CA GLU A 23 -7.33 6.44 -1.97
C GLU A 23 -6.28 5.44 -1.53
N ALA A 24 -6.57 4.68 -0.47
CA ALA A 24 -5.68 3.64 0.01
C ALA A 24 -5.42 2.60 -1.08
N LYS A 25 -6.47 2.20 -1.77
CA LYS A 25 -6.38 1.22 -2.84
C LYS A 25 -5.48 1.72 -3.98
N LEU A 26 -5.67 2.97 -4.39
CA LEU A 26 -4.85 3.55 -5.44
C LEU A 26 -3.37 3.60 -5.05
N LEU A 27 -3.11 3.95 -3.80
CA LEU A 27 -1.74 4.01 -3.30
C LEU A 27 -1.09 2.63 -3.26
N LEU A 28 -1.84 1.61 -2.85
CA LEU A 28 -1.35 0.24 -2.84
C LEU A 28 -1.04 -0.26 -4.25
N LEU A 29 -1.91 0.03 -5.20
CA LEU A 29 -1.68 -0.35 -6.58
C LEU A 29 -0.42 0.29 -7.14
N ASP A 30 -0.21 1.57 -6.81
CA ASP A 30 0.99 2.28 -7.22
C ASP A 30 2.23 1.65 -6.61
N MET A 31 2.17 1.30 -5.34
CA MET A 31 3.27 0.65 -4.64
C MET A 31 3.64 -0.68 -5.29
N VAL A 32 2.65 -1.50 -5.60
CA VAL A 32 2.88 -2.79 -6.24
C VAL A 32 3.50 -2.60 -7.62
N LYS A 33 3.07 -1.57 -8.33
CA LYS A 33 3.59 -1.28 -9.66
C LYS A 33 5.04 -0.80 -9.62
N GLN A 34 5.37 0.06 -8.65
CA GLN A 34 6.70 0.66 -8.57
C GLN A 34 7.73 -0.22 -7.87
N TYR A 35 7.30 -1.02 -6.91
CA TYR A 35 8.20 -1.83 -6.10
C TYR A 35 7.73 -3.29 -6.03
N PRO A 36 7.65 -3.97 -7.18
CA PRO A 36 7.07 -5.33 -7.22
C PRO A 36 7.86 -6.38 -6.46
N SER A 37 9.13 -6.12 -6.20
CA SER A 37 10.00 -7.08 -5.48
C SER A 37 10.23 -6.70 -4.03
N HIS A 38 9.55 -5.67 -3.55
CA HIS A 38 9.72 -5.24 -2.17
C HIS A 38 9.10 -6.26 -1.20
N SER A 39 9.70 -6.38 -0.02
CA SER A 39 9.24 -7.35 0.98
C SER A 39 7.82 -7.08 1.47
N LEU A 40 7.34 -5.85 1.35
CA LEU A 40 5.98 -5.50 1.77
C LEU A 40 4.91 -5.82 0.73
N ILE A 41 5.30 -6.28 -0.46
CA ILE A 41 4.34 -6.54 -1.53
C ILE A 41 3.31 -7.59 -1.15
N ASN A 42 3.73 -8.64 -0.43
CA ASN A 42 2.79 -9.66 0.01
C ASN A 42 1.73 -9.06 0.94
N LYS A 43 2.15 -8.19 1.84
CA LYS A 43 1.22 -7.51 2.75
C LYS A 43 0.33 -6.54 1.99
N ALA A 44 0.89 -5.85 1.00
CA ALA A 44 0.11 -4.92 0.19
C ALA A 44 -0.97 -5.64 -0.60
N ASN A 45 -0.64 -6.79 -1.20
CA ASN A 45 -1.62 -7.59 -1.93
C ASN A 45 -2.72 -8.11 -1.00
N GLN A 46 -2.36 -8.55 0.20
CA GLN A 46 -3.34 -8.98 1.20
C GLN A 46 -4.29 -7.85 1.54
N LEU A 47 -3.73 -6.67 1.76
CA LEU A 47 -4.53 -5.51 2.12
C LEU A 47 -5.48 -5.12 0.99
N LEU A 48 -5.03 -5.24 -0.26
CA LEU A 48 -5.88 -4.97 -1.42
C LEU A 48 -7.09 -5.90 -1.45
N LEU A 49 -6.91 -7.15 -1.05
CA LEU A 49 -8.02 -8.09 -1.01
C LEU A 49 -9.05 -7.72 0.04
N ASP A 50 -8.61 -7.08 1.11
CA ASP A 50 -9.49 -6.66 2.20
C ASP A 50 -10.23 -5.36 1.90
N LEU A 51 -9.76 -4.61 0.94
CA LEU A 51 -10.41 -3.37 0.53
C LEU A 51 -11.44 -3.62 -0.57
#